data_985105cdeb5e0b04cfcaf872d21132a3
#
_entry.id   985105cdeb5e0b04cfcaf872d21132a3
#
_cell.length_a   1.000
_cell.length_b   1.000
_cell.length_c   1.000
_cell.angle_alpha   90.00
_cell.angle_beta   90.00
_cell.angle_gamma   90.00
#
_symmetry.space_group_name_H-M   'P 1'
#
loop_
_entity.id
_entity.type
_entity.pdbx_description
1 polymer ?
#
loop_
_entity_poly.entity_id
_entity_poly.type
_entity_poly.pdbx_seq_one_letter_code
_entity_poly.pdbx_strand_id
1 'polypeptide(L)'
;MRLMRSVAMFLCAMSVVMIGCRGGGQIYQIQDAPVQTATGKTPTMDEVQKAIVSAGVGLGWQMAVAKPGEIVATLNIRSHQAIVSIPYSTKNYSILYKDSTNLKYNAENQTIHENYSGWIQRLDGAIRARLTAAGM
;
A
#
# COMPACT_ATOMS: atom_id res chain seq x y z
N MET A 1 -43.70 -40.82 -42.28
CA MET A 1 -43.37 -40.10 -41.04
C MET A 1 -41.92 -39.70 -41.06
N ARG A 2 -41.63 -38.45 -41.26
CA ARG A 2 -40.27 -37.94 -41.25
C ARG A 2 -40.16 -36.90 -40.13
N LEU A 3 -39.40 -37.21 -39.10
CA LEU A 3 -39.03 -36.32 -38.05
C LEU A 3 -37.95 -35.36 -38.55
N MET A 4 -38.32 -34.13 -38.79
CA MET A 4 -37.35 -33.07 -39.02
C MET A 4 -36.70 -32.62 -37.70
N ARG A 5 -35.45 -32.97 -37.53
CA ARG A 5 -34.63 -32.45 -36.43
C ARG A 5 -34.13 -31.06 -36.83
N SER A 6 -34.74 -30.05 -36.22
CA SER A 6 -34.20 -28.69 -36.30
C SER A 6 -32.99 -28.60 -35.35
N VAL A 7 -31.83 -28.45 -35.97
CA VAL A 7 -30.59 -28.11 -35.27
C VAL A 7 -30.60 -26.60 -35.04
N ALA A 8 -30.92 -26.18 -33.84
CA ALA A 8 -30.76 -24.79 -33.43
C ALA A 8 -29.26 -24.54 -33.19
N MET A 9 -28.67 -23.77 -34.09
CA MET A 9 -27.29 -23.33 -34.03
C MET A 9 -27.22 -22.14 -33.04
N PHE A 10 -26.76 -22.39 -31.81
CA PHE A 10 -26.48 -21.37 -30.84
C PHE A 10 -25.20 -20.65 -31.25
N LEU A 11 -25.34 -19.45 -31.80
CA LEU A 11 -24.23 -18.52 -32.00
C LEU A 11 -23.91 -17.91 -30.63
N CYS A 12 -22.87 -18.44 -29.98
CA CYS A 12 -22.31 -17.84 -28.78
C CYS A 12 -21.49 -16.60 -29.21
N ALA A 13 -22.11 -15.43 -29.08
CA ALA A 13 -21.39 -14.17 -29.26
C ALA A 13 -20.43 -13.97 -28.08
N MET A 14 -19.16 -14.31 -28.28
CA MET A 14 -18.09 -13.95 -27.36
C MET A 14 -17.89 -12.43 -27.43
N SER A 15 -18.49 -11.72 -26.48
CA SER A 15 -18.17 -10.32 -26.24
C SER A 15 -16.78 -10.26 -25.62
N VAL A 16 -15.80 -9.94 -26.44
CA VAL A 16 -14.45 -9.60 -25.97
C VAL A 16 -14.55 -8.24 -25.30
N VAL A 17 -14.61 -8.23 -23.97
CA VAL A 17 -14.44 -7.01 -23.17
C VAL A 17 -12.98 -6.63 -23.27
N MET A 18 -12.68 -5.66 -24.13
CA MET A 18 -11.38 -5.01 -24.16
C MET A 18 -11.25 -4.20 -22.87
N ILE A 19 -10.62 -4.78 -21.84
CA ILE A 19 -10.19 -4.05 -20.65
C ILE A 19 -9.01 -3.19 -21.12
N GLY A 20 -9.31 -1.93 -21.45
CA GLY A 20 -8.28 -0.96 -21.76
C GLY A 20 -7.38 -0.78 -20.52
N CYS A 21 -6.09 -1.08 -20.64
CA CYS A 21 -5.08 -0.70 -19.66
C CYS A 21 -5.02 0.83 -19.59
N ARG A 22 -5.81 1.43 -18.70
CA ARG A 22 -5.62 2.84 -18.32
C ARG A 22 -4.43 2.88 -17.37
N GLY A 23 -3.40 3.63 -17.74
CA GLY A 23 -2.16 3.75 -16.99
C GLY A 23 -2.39 4.26 -15.56
N GLY A 24 -2.28 3.38 -14.61
CA GLY A 24 -2.42 3.61 -13.18
C GLY A 24 -2.80 2.29 -12.50
N GLY A 25 -2.10 1.94 -11.41
CA GLY A 25 -2.42 0.78 -10.58
C GLY A 25 -3.42 1.13 -9.48
N GLN A 26 -4.07 0.12 -8.93
CA GLN A 26 -4.84 0.26 -7.69
C GLN A 26 -3.93 0.78 -6.58
N ILE A 27 -4.46 1.64 -5.71
CA ILE A 27 -3.72 2.11 -4.53
C ILE A 27 -3.34 0.90 -3.68
N TYR A 28 -2.03 0.74 -3.49
CA TYR A 28 -1.49 -0.26 -2.59
C TYR A 28 -1.40 0.31 -1.18
N GLN A 29 -2.01 -0.36 -0.23
CA GLN A 29 -2.00 0.02 1.18
C GLN A 29 -1.61 -1.18 2.04
N ILE A 30 -0.95 -0.91 3.15
CA ILE A 30 -0.70 -1.88 4.20
C ILE A 30 -1.73 -1.62 5.31
N GLN A 31 -2.48 -2.65 5.66
CA GLN A 31 -3.50 -2.56 6.71
C GLN A 31 -3.23 -3.59 7.78
N ASP A 32 -3.13 -3.12 9.03
CA ASP A 32 -2.95 -3.95 10.22
C ASP A 32 -1.83 -4.98 10.12
N ALA A 33 -0.69 -4.57 9.56
CA ALA A 33 0.49 -5.43 9.51
C ALA A 33 1.00 -5.72 10.92
N PRO A 34 1.32 -6.99 11.24
CA PRO A 34 1.74 -7.34 12.59
C PRO A 34 3.11 -6.75 12.92
N VAL A 35 3.24 -6.23 14.14
CA VAL A 35 4.52 -5.87 14.73
C VAL A 35 5.18 -7.14 15.25
N GLN A 36 6.25 -7.57 14.59
CA GLN A 36 7.00 -8.77 14.93
C GLN A 36 8.44 -8.40 15.23
N THR A 37 8.92 -8.89 16.38
CA THR A 37 10.32 -8.76 16.80
C THR A 37 11.02 -10.12 16.73
N ALA A 38 12.35 -10.12 16.55
CA ALA A 38 13.14 -11.36 16.52
C ALA A 38 13.05 -12.17 17.82
N THR A 39 12.86 -11.50 18.95
CA THR A 39 12.79 -12.13 20.27
C THR A 39 11.38 -12.60 20.65
N GLY A 40 10.36 -12.23 19.88
CA GLY A 40 8.95 -12.45 20.23
C GLY A 40 8.43 -11.55 21.36
N LYS A 41 9.25 -10.66 21.91
CA LYS A 41 8.83 -9.68 22.92
C LYS A 41 7.98 -8.60 22.27
N THR A 42 6.91 -8.20 22.96
CA THR A 42 6.12 -7.03 22.53
C THR A 42 6.95 -5.76 22.77
N PRO A 43 7.22 -4.96 21.72
CA PRO A 43 7.96 -3.71 21.88
C PRO A 43 7.08 -2.67 22.57
N THR A 44 7.70 -1.64 23.09
CA THR A 44 7.00 -0.46 23.61
C THR A 44 6.52 0.42 22.44
N MET A 45 5.57 1.32 22.69
CA MET A 45 5.14 2.31 21.69
C MET A 45 6.31 3.16 21.19
N ASP A 46 7.23 3.53 22.07
CA ASP A 46 8.42 4.32 21.70
C ASP A 46 9.37 3.53 20.77
N GLU A 47 9.56 2.26 21.04
CA GLU A 47 10.37 1.37 20.19
C GLU A 47 9.74 1.21 18.79
N VAL A 48 8.42 1.04 18.72
CA VAL A 48 7.70 0.97 17.44
C VAL A 48 7.82 2.29 16.68
N GLN A 49 7.61 3.42 17.35
CA GLN A 49 7.76 4.74 16.74
C GLN A 49 9.17 4.95 16.18
N LYS A 50 10.19 4.67 16.96
CA LYS A 50 11.60 4.80 16.53
C LYS A 50 11.91 3.91 15.32
N ALA A 51 11.41 2.68 15.30
CA ALA A 51 11.59 1.75 14.18
C ALA A 51 10.96 2.31 12.90
N ILE A 52 9.73 2.80 12.96
CA ILE A 52 9.02 3.37 11.80
C ILE A 52 9.71 4.64 11.30
N VAL A 53 10.05 5.57 12.20
CA VAL A 53 10.73 6.82 11.85
C VAL A 53 12.08 6.54 11.21
N SER A 54 12.89 5.67 11.79
CA SER A 54 14.22 5.37 11.23
C SER A 54 14.15 4.66 9.89
N ALA A 55 13.16 3.80 9.68
CA ALA A 55 12.93 3.15 8.40
C ALA A 55 12.59 4.16 7.29
N GLY A 56 11.68 5.07 7.55
CA GLY A 56 11.30 6.10 6.59
C GLY A 56 12.43 7.07 6.29
N VAL A 57 13.12 7.56 7.29
CA VAL A 57 14.28 8.46 7.13
C VAL A 57 15.36 7.80 6.27
N GLY A 58 15.65 6.54 6.49
CA GLY A 58 16.64 5.79 5.71
C GLY A 58 16.28 5.67 4.21
N LEU A 59 15.02 5.80 3.85
CA LEU A 59 14.53 5.77 2.46
C LEU A 59 14.25 7.17 1.88
N GLY A 60 14.54 8.23 2.62
CA GLY A 60 14.33 9.60 2.16
C GLY A 60 12.96 10.19 2.46
N TRP A 61 12.13 9.51 3.26
CA TRP A 61 10.87 10.05 3.72
C TRP A 61 11.10 11.08 4.83
N GLN A 62 10.30 12.14 4.82
CA GLN A 62 10.17 13.06 5.94
C GLN A 62 9.12 12.50 6.91
N MET A 63 9.56 12.20 8.12
CA MET A 63 8.73 11.55 9.13
C MET A 63 8.33 12.55 10.20
N ALA A 64 7.02 12.72 10.40
CA ALA A 64 6.48 13.60 11.43
C ALA A 64 5.51 12.84 12.34
N VAL A 65 5.78 12.84 13.64
CA VAL A 65 4.84 12.29 14.63
C VAL A 65 3.69 13.28 14.79
N ALA A 66 2.53 12.97 14.23
CA ALA A 66 1.37 13.83 14.26
C ALA A 66 0.72 13.84 15.66
N LYS A 67 0.67 12.67 16.27
CA LYS A 67 0.21 12.43 17.63
C LYS A 67 0.71 11.04 18.09
N PRO A 68 0.64 10.71 19.39
CA PRO A 68 0.96 9.35 19.83
C PRO A 68 0.12 8.32 19.05
N GLY A 69 0.80 7.35 18.42
CA GLY A 69 0.16 6.31 17.62
C GLY A 69 -0.09 6.66 16.16
N GLU A 70 0.35 7.82 15.66
CA GLU A 70 0.24 8.21 14.25
C GLU A 70 1.44 9.01 13.76
N ILE A 71 2.04 8.55 12.69
CA ILE A 71 3.10 9.24 11.95
C ILE A 71 2.55 9.64 10.59
N VAL A 72 2.86 10.86 10.15
CA VAL A 72 2.65 11.31 8.78
C VAL A 72 3.99 11.31 8.06
N ALA A 73 4.08 10.58 6.98
CA ALA A 73 5.31 10.45 6.19
C ALA A 73 5.12 11.09 4.81
N THR A 74 6.09 11.91 4.40
CA THR A 74 6.08 12.61 3.12
C THR A 74 7.31 12.23 2.31
N LEU A 75 7.09 11.78 1.08
CA LEU A 75 8.15 11.48 0.12
C LEU A 75 8.10 12.48 -1.03
N ASN A 76 9.20 13.17 -1.26
CA ASN A 76 9.37 14.05 -2.41
C ASN A 76 10.40 13.44 -3.36
N ILE A 77 9.97 13.10 -4.58
CA ILE A 77 10.84 12.57 -5.63
C ILE A 77 10.60 13.39 -6.89
N ARG A 78 11.58 14.19 -7.31
CA ARG A 78 11.45 15.10 -8.47
C ARG A 78 10.24 16.01 -8.29
N SER A 79 9.28 15.97 -9.22
CA SER A 79 8.04 16.74 -9.15
C SER A 79 6.90 16.01 -8.44
N HIS A 80 7.14 14.80 -7.94
CA HIS A 80 6.13 13.98 -7.29
C HIS A 80 6.19 14.12 -5.78
N GLN A 81 5.02 14.13 -5.15
CA GLN A 81 4.90 14.05 -3.70
C GLN A 81 3.89 12.98 -3.31
N ALA A 82 4.26 12.14 -2.36
CA ALA A 82 3.36 11.19 -1.72
C ALA A 82 3.31 11.46 -0.21
N ILE A 83 2.11 11.48 0.35
CA ILE A 83 1.89 11.64 1.78
C ILE A 83 1.07 10.46 2.26
N VAL A 84 1.56 9.77 3.29
CA VAL A 84 0.89 8.63 3.90
C VAL A 84 0.69 8.85 5.39
N SER A 85 -0.37 8.26 5.94
CA SER A 85 -0.58 8.14 7.37
C SER A 85 -0.16 6.75 7.82
N ILE A 86 0.60 6.67 8.90
CA ILE A 86 1.06 5.42 9.50
C ILE A 86 0.54 5.35 10.93
N PRO A 87 -0.71 4.89 11.14
CA PRO A 87 -1.18 4.55 12.46
C PRO A 87 -0.46 3.30 12.96
N TYR A 88 -0.07 3.30 14.22
CA TYR A 88 0.68 2.19 14.81
C TYR A 88 0.29 1.98 16.27
N SER A 89 0.50 0.75 16.71
CA SER A 89 0.41 0.32 18.10
C SER A 89 1.58 -0.61 18.42
N THR A 90 1.59 -1.19 19.61
CA THR A 90 2.55 -2.25 19.94
C THR A 90 2.27 -3.57 19.22
N LYS A 91 1.10 -3.72 18.58
CA LYS A 91 0.63 -4.96 17.95
C LYS A 91 0.64 -4.92 16.44
N ASN A 92 0.30 -3.76 15.85
CA ASN A 92 0.19 -3.62 14.40
C ASN A 92 0.46 -2.18 13.94
N TYR A 93 0.63 -2.03 12.63
CA TYR A 93 0.76 -0.74 11.97
C TYR A 93 0.09 -0.81 10.59
N SER A 94 -0.25 0.36 10.06
CA SER A 94 -0.78 0.51 8.71
C SER A 94 -0.01 1.59 7.95
N ILE A 95 -0.02 1.51 6.63
CA ILE A 95 0.49 2.57 5.75
C ILE A 95 -0.64 2.90 4.78
N LEU A 96 -1.28 4.04 5.00
CA LEU A 96 -2.49 4.45 4.32
C LEU A 96 -2.24 5.69 3.47
N TYR A 97 -2.78 5.71 2.26
CA TYR A 97 -2.75 6.90 1.41
C TYR A 97 -3.43 8.08 2.13
N LYS A 98 -2.77 9.23 2.14
CA LYS A 98 -3.32 10.47 2.70
C LYS A 98 -3.50 11.53 1.63
N ASP A 99 -2.47 11.83 0.86
CA ASP A 99 -2.50 12.82 -0.20
C ASP A 99 -1.34 12.60 -1.20
N SER A 100 -1.41 13.24 -2.34
CA SER A 100 -0.34 13.21 -3.33
C SER A 100 -0.39 14.41 -4.27
N THR A 101 0.76 14.72 -4.86
CA THR A 101 0.90 15.74 -5.90
C THR A 101 1.56 15.11 -7.12
N ASN A 102 0.99 15.36 -8.30
CA ASN A 102 1.53 14.90 -9.59
C ASN A 102 1.70 13.37 -9.69
N LEU A 103 0.81 12.60 -9.05
CA LEU A 103 0.79 11.13 -9.11
C LEU A 103 -0.46 10.58 -9.80
N LYS A 104 -1.22 11.42 -10.49
CA LYS A 104 -2.44 11.02 -11.22
C LYS A 104 -3.43 10.25 -10.35
N TYR A 105 -3.57 10.67 -9.09
CA TYR A 105 -4.52 10.07 -8.17
C TYR A 105 -5.95 10.27 -8.65
N ASN A 106 -6.73 9.20 -8.63
CA ASN A 106 -8.15 9.22 -8.92
C ASN A 106 -8.92 8.56 -7.77
N ALA A 107 -9.72 9.38 -7.08
CA ALA A 107 -10.47 8.93 -5.91
C ALA A 107 -11.65 8.02 -6.26
N GLU A 108 -12.24 8.16 -7.46
CA GLU A 108 -13.42 7.39 -7.87
C GLU A 108 -13.09 5.91 -8.07
N ASN A 109 -11.97 5.62 -8.72
CA ASN A 109 -11.51 4.25 -8.99
C ASN A 109 -10.31 3.83 -8.15
N GLN A 110 -9.90 4.65 -7.19
CA GLN A 110 -8.80 4.33 -6.27
C GLN A 110 -7.49 3.95 -7.00
N THR A 111 -7.15 4.73 -8.03
CA THR A 111 -5.93 4.50 -8.82
C THR A 111 -4.92 5.63 -8.62
N ILE A 112 -3.66 5.29 -8.78
CA ILE A 112 -2.52 6.20 -8.63
C ILE A 112 -1.39 5.75 -9.56
N HIS A 113 -0.42 6.62 -9.80
CA HIS A 113 0.77 6.28 -10.58
C HIS A 113 1.44 5.00 -10.04
N GLU A 114 1.82 4.09 -10.94
CA GLU A 114 2.32 2.74 -10.60
C GLU A 114 3.54 2.74 -9.65
N ASN A 115 4.40 3.75 -9.71
CA ASN A 115 5.58 3.84 -8.83
C ASN A 115 5.22 3.96 -7.35
N TYR A 116 4.03 4.46 -7.02
CA TYR A 116 3.58 4.59 -5.64
C TYR A 116 3.59 3.25 -4.90
N SER A 117 3.10 2.18 -5.52
CA SER A 117 3.10 0.84 -4.91
C SER A 117 4.51 0.38 -4.53
N GLY A 118 5.49 0.64 -5.39
CA GLY A 118 6.90 0.30 -5.10
C GLY A 118 7.47 1.08 -3.92
N TRP A 119 7.11 2.35 -3.78
CA TRP A 119 7.53 3.17 -2.63
C TRP A 119 6.94 2.66 -1.32
N ILE A 120 5.66 2.27 -1.32
CA ILE A 120 5.00 1.72 -0.13
C ILE A 120 5.58 0.35 0.23
N GLN A 121 5.84 -0.52 -0.73
CA GLN A 121 6.46 -1.82 -0.49
C GLN A 121 7.87 -1.70 0.12
N ARG A 122 8.67 -0.76 -0.36
CA ARG A 122 10.00 -0.49 0.21
C ARG A 122 9.91 0.06 1.63
N LEU A 123 8.97 0.96 1.89
CA LEU A 123 8.75 1.50 3.23
C LEU A 123 8.30 0.40 4.19
N ASP A 124 7.36 -0.44 3.79
CA ASP A 124 6.91 -1.59 4.58
C ASP A 124 8.06 -2.56 4.90
N GLY A 125 8.85 -2.93 3.90
CA GLY A 125 10.00 -3.80 4.09
C GLY A 125 11.04 -3.23 5.07
N ALA A 126 11.32 -1.93 4.98
CA ALA A 126 12.24 -1.25 5.90
C ALA A 126 11.68 -1.18 7.33
N ILE A 127 10.38 -0.91 7.48
CA ILE A 127 9.70 -0.92 8.80
C ILE A 127 9.80 -2.30 9.43
N ARG A 128 9.47 -3.35 8.69
CA ARG A 128 9.57 -4.75 9.17
C ARG A 128 10.99 -5.10 9.63
N ALA A 129 12.00 -4.72 8.87
CA ALA A 129 13.40 -4.96 9.23
C ALA A 129 13.80 -4.26 10.53
N ARG A 130 13.35 -3.02 10.72
CA ARG A 130 13.63 -2.26 11.96
C ARG A 130 12.87 -2.80 13.16
N LEU A 131 11.61 -3.22 12.98
CA LEU A 131 10.81 -3.84 14.04
C LEU A 131 11.40 -5.19 14.47
N THR A 132 11.86 -5.98 13.52
CA THR A 132 12.54 -7.26 13.81
C THR A 132 13.77 -7.05 14.68
N ALA A 133 14.53 -6.00 14.44
CA ALA A 133 15.71 -5.63 15.25
C ALA A 133 15.36 -4.93 16.57
N ALA A 134 14.13 -4.45 16.75
CA ALA A 134 13.72 -3.79 17.96
C ALA A 134 13.66 -4.78 19.15
N GLY A 135 14.18 -4.39 20.29
CA GLY A 135 14.19 -5.23 21.49
C GLY A 135 15.32 -6.27 21.54
N MET A 136 16.30 -6.12 20.64
CA MET A 136 17.56 -6.89 20.74
C MET A 136 18.60 -6.15 21.56
#